data_ba3d6b619629b41766c89533cd6fc3fd
#
_entry.id   ba3d6b619629b41766c89533cd6fc3fd
#
_cell.length_a   1.000
_cell.length_b   1.000
_cell.length_c   1.000
_cell.angle_alpha   90.00
_cell.angle_beta   90.00
_cell.angle_gamma   90.00
#
_symmetry.space_group_name_H-M   'P 1'
#
loop_
_entity.id
_entity.type
_entity.pdbx_description
1 polymer ?
#
loop_
_entity_poly.entity_id
_entity_poly.type
_entity_poly.pdbx_seq_one_letter_code
_entity_poly.pdbx_strand_id
1 'polypeptide(L)'
;PYVMVVNKPAGLVVHPGHGNYHGTLVNALAWHMKDIPDYDANDPHVGLVHRIDKDTSGLLVIAKTPDAKTNLGLQFFNKTTKRRYRALVWGVVEQDEGTIVGNIARNPKDRMQMAVMSDPTVGKHAVTHYRVLERLGYVTLVECILETGRTHQIRVHMKHIGHVLFNDERYGGHEILKGTHFSKYKQFVNNCF
;
A
#
# COMPACT_ATOMS: atom_id res chain seq x y z
N PRO A 1 -6.39 25.62 9.44
CA PRO A 1 -5.51 24.80 8.57
C PRO A 1 -6.35 24.03 7.56
N TYR A 2 -5.91 24.00 6.30
CA TYR A 2 -6.65 23.45 5.15
C TYR A 2 -6.48 21.96 4.96
N VAL A 3 -5.49 21.38 5.62
CA VAL A 3 -5.14 19.95 5.52
C VAL A 3 -4.88 19.35 6.89
N MET A 4 -5.08 18.05 6.96
CA MET A 4 -4.72 17.21 8.12
C MET A 4 -3.85 16.04 7.63
N VAL A 5 -2.92 15.60 8.47
CA VAL A 5 -2.12 14.40 8.23
C VAL A 5 -2.50 13.35 9.27
N VAL A 6 -2.87 12.17 8.78
CA VAL A 6 -3.23 11.02 9.63
C VAL A 6 -2.13 9.97 9.52
N ASN A 7 -1.57 9.55 10.64
CA ASN A 7 -0.73 8.34 10.70
C ASN A 7 -1.63 7.13 10.93
N LYS A 8 -1.97 6.43 9.83
CA LYS A 8 -2.88 5.28 9.87
C LYS A 8 -2.15 4.06 10.46
N PRO A 9 -2.70 3.40 11.48
CA PRO A 9 -2.17 2.11 11.91
C PRO A 9 -2.44 1.01 10.86
N ALA A 10 -1.68 -0.07 10.91
CA ALA A 10 -2.02 -1.31 10.22
C ALA A 10 -3.35 -1.88 10.76
N GLY A 11 -4.09 -2.62 9.93
CA GLY A 11 -5.39 -3.20 10.27
C GLY A 11 -6.59 -2.26 10.07
N LEU A 12 -6.38 -0.92 9.99
CA LEU A 12 -7.47 0.04 9.77
C LEU A 12 -7.78 0.17 8.27
N VAL A 13 -9.03 -0.13 7.91
CA VAL A 13 -9.54 0.08 6.55
C VAL A 13 -9.80 1.56 6.30
N VAL A 14 -9.41 2.07 5.13
CA VAL A 14 -9.60 3.48 4.79
C VAL A 14 -11.06 3.79 4.42
N HIS A 15 -11.62 3.00 3.52
CA HIS A 15 -12.97 3.23 2.95
C HIS A 15 -13.91 2.08 3.26
N PRO A 16 -15.19 2.33 3.57
CA PRO A 16 -16.21 1.28 3.67
C PRO A 16 -16.25 0.42 2.40
N GLY A 17 -16.43 -0.88 2.58
CA GLY A 17 -16.50 -1.83 1.49
C GLY A 17 -16.96 -3.21 1.97
N HIS A 18 -16.94 -4.20 1.08
CA HIS A 18 -17.40 -5.54 1.39
C HIS A 18 -16.68 -6.10 2.65
N GLY A 19 -17.47 -6.51 3.65
CA GLY A 19 -16.98 -7.01 4.94
C GLY A 19 -16.48 -5.94 5.93
N ASN A 20 -16.47 -4.63 5.56
CA ASN A 20 -15.99 -3.54 6.42
C ASN A 20 -16.85 -2.29 6.18
N TYR A 21 -18.10 -2.33 6.61
CA TYR A 21 -19.05 -1.22 6.38
C TYR A 21 -18.93 -0.10 7.42
N HIS A 22 -18.39 -0.40 8.61
CA HIS A 22 -18.23 0.51 9.73
C HIS A 22 -16.82 0.42 10.32
N GLY A 23 -16.45 1.38 11.17
CA GLY A 23 -15.14 1.40 11.84
C GLY A 23 -13.97 1.72 10.89
N THR A 24 -14.25 2.36 9.75
CA THR A 24 -13.21 2.75 8.78
C THR A 24 -12.67 4.14 9.08
N LEU A 25 -11.53 4.50 8.46
CA LEU A 25 -10.98 5.85 8.58
C LEU A 25 -11.98 6.92 8.13
N VAL A 26 -12.75 6.66 7.05
CA VAL A 26 -13.81 7.58 6.58
C VAL A 26 -14.84 7.83 7.65
N ASN A 27 -15.28 6.81 8.39
CA ASN A 27 -16.25 7.02 9.48
C ASN A 27 -15.68 7.92 10.59
N ALA A 28 -14.41 7.72 10.96
CA ALA A 28 -13.74 8.54 11.96
C ALA A 28 -13.55 10.00 11.46
N LEU A 29 -13.17 10.16 10.19
CA LEU A 29 -13.02 11.48 9.57
C LEU A 29 -14.35 12.24 9.50
N ALA A 30 -15.44 11.59 9.10
CA ALA A 30 -16.77 12.17 9.05
C ALA A 30 -17.19 12.71 10.43
N TRP A 31 -16.96 11.94 11.49
CA TRP A 31 -17.23 12.39 12.85
C TRP A 31 -16.34 13.56 13.28
N HIS A 32 -15.03 13.49 12.98
CA HIS A 32 -14.07 14.52 13.36
C HIS A 32 -14.30 15.85 12.62
N MET A 33 -14.76 15.78 11.38
CA MET A 33 -14.90 16.96 10.51
C MET A 33 -16.30 17.56 10.50
N LYS A 34 -17.29 16.96 11.18
CA LYS A 34 -18.70 17.39 11.16
C LYS A 34 -18.93 18.86 11.55
N ASP A 35 -18.08 19.40 12.42
CA ASP A 35 -18.19 20.77 12.95
C ASP A 35 -17.20 21.74 12.26
N ILE A 36 -16.53 21.30 11.18
CA ILE A 36 -15.62 22.16 10.42
C ILE A 36 -16.44 23.02 9.45
N PRO A 37 -16.27 24.34 9.44
CA PRO A 37 -16.84 25.18 8.40
C PRO A 37 -16.41 24.69 7.02
N ASP A 38 -17.29 24.74 6.04
CA ASP A 38 -17.05 24.25 4.67
C ASP A 38 -16.91 22.73 4.51
N TYR A 39 -17.16 21.95 5.57
CA TYR A 39 -17.23 20.49 5.44
C TYR A 39 -18.48 20.09 4.64
N ASP A 40 -18.26 19.36 3.54
CA ASP A 40 -19.34 18.76 2.77
C ASP A 40 -19.75 17.41 3.38
N ALA A 41 -20.86 17.39 4.10
CA ALA A 41 -21.42 16.20 4.71
C ALA A 41 -21.87 15.13 3.68
N ASN A 42 -22.07 15.53 2.41
CA ASN A 42 -22.45 14.64 1.31
C ASN A 42 -21.22 14.08 0.57
N ASP A 43 -19.99 14.53 0.90
CA ASP A 43 -18.78 13.97 0.30
C ASP A 43 -18.54 12.55 0.80
N PRO A 44 -18.72 11.50 -0.05
CA PRO A 44 -18.53 10.11 0.36
C PRO A 44 -17.08 9.77 0.69
N HIS A 45 -16.14 10.65 0.31
CA HIS A 45 -14.71 10.47 0.54
C HIS A 45 -14.18 11.26 1.73
N VAL A 46 -14.96 12.20 2.29
CA VAL A 46 -14.63 12.96 3.50
C VAL A 46 -13.20 13.54 3.43
N GLY A 47 -12.90 14.27 2.34
CA GLY A 47 -11.60 14.90 2.13
C GLY A 47 -10.45 13.97 1.75
N LEU A 48 -10.68 12.68 1.60
CA LEU A 48 -9.67 11.74 1.10
C LEU A 48 -9.34 12.02 -0.36
N VAL A 49 -8.06 12.11 -0.66
CA VAL A 49 -7.51 12.27 -2.02
C VAL A 49 -6.66 11.08 -2.46
N HIS A 50 -6.32 10.21 -1.53
CA HIS A 50 -5.62 8.94 -1.77
C HIS A 50 -5.92 7.91 -0.68
N ARG A 51 -5.42 6.70 -0.86
CA ARG A 51 -5.57 5.62 0.12
C ARG A 51 -4.34 4.73 0.16
N ILE A 52 -4.16 4.03 1.27
CA ILE A 52 -3.23 2.90 1.45
C ILE A 52 -4.03 1.66 1.85
N ASP A 53 -3.44 0.48 1.73
CA ASP A 53 -4.10 -0.78 2.04
C ASP A 53 -4.42 -0.90 3.54
N LYS A 54 -5.33 -1.82 3.89
CA LYS A 54 -5.74 -2.10 5.28
C LYS A 54 -4.53 -2.28 6.19
N ASP A 55 -3.63 -3.18 5.81
CA ASP A 55 -2.50 -3.61 6.64
C ASP A 55 -1.21 -2.78 6.39
N THR A 56 -1.29 -1.77 5.54
CA THR A 56 -0.23 -0.76 5.39
C THR A 56 -0.42 0.34 6.44
N SER A 57 0.62 0.59 7.22
CA SER A 57 0.69 1.74 8.13
C SER A 57 1.33 2.94 7.43
N GLY A 58 1.11 4.14 7.97
CA GLY A 58 1.78 5.35 7.51
C GLY A 58 0.85 6.53 7.22
N LEU A 59 1.38 7.53 6.55
CA LEU A 59 0.78 8.84 6.45
C LEU A 59 -0.24 8.95 5.31
N LEU A 60 -1.39 9.53 5.64
CA LEU A 60 -2.38 10.00 4.67
C LEU A 60 -2.60 11.50 4.85
N VAL A 61 -2.71 12.21 3.72
CA VAL A 61 -3.10 13.62 3.67
C VAL A 61 -4.60 13.71 3.42
N ILE A 62 -5.29 14.47 4.26
CA ILE A 62 -6.73 14.69 4.21
C ILE A 62 -7.00 16.17 3.95
N ALA A 63 -7.80 16.48 2.98
CA ALA A 63 -8.28 17.84 2.71
C ALA A 63 -9.41 18.19 3.69
N LYS A 64 -9.36 19.40 4.26
CA LYS A 64 -10.39 19.89 5.18
C LYS A 64 -11.35 20.90 4.51
N THR A 65 -11.02 21.32 3.28
CA THR A 65 -11.83 22.24 2.49
C THR A 65 -11.93 21.75 1.04
N PRO A 66 -12.98 22.14 0.29
CA PRO A 66 -13.13 21.79 -1.13
C PRO A 66 -11.92 22.20 -1.99
N ASP A 67 -11.38 23.39 -1.76
CA ASP A 67 -10.20 23.90 -2.49
C ASP A 67 -8.96 23.03 -2.23
N ALA A 68 -8.71 22.67 -0.97
CA ALA A 68 -7.61 21.78 -0.62
C ALA A 68 -7.79 20.40 -1.26
N LYS A 69 -9.04 19.87 -1.30
CA LYS A 69 -9.35 18.58 -1.94
C LYS A 69 -9.05 18.63 -3.43
N THR A 70 -9.48 19.68 -4.13
CA THR A 70 -9.22 19.89 -5.55
C THR A 70 -7.72 19.98 -5.83
N ASN A 71 -7.00 20.83 -5.11
CA ASN A 71 -5.57 21.05 -5.31
C ASN A 71 -4.74 19.79 -5.01
N LEU A 72 -5.02 19.09 -3.92
CA LEU A 72 -4.35 17.82 -3.61
C LEU A 72 -4.71 16.74 -4.63
N GLY A 73 -5.99 16.65 -5.02
CA GLY A 73 -6.44 15.71 -6.05
C GLY A 73 -5.69 15.89 -7.38
N LEU A 74 -5.49 17.14 -7.83
CA LEU A 74 -4.69 17.47 -9.01
C LEU A 74 -3.24 16.99 -8.88
N GLN A 75 -2.61 17.15 -7.71
CA GLN A 75 -1.24 16.67 -7.50
C GLN A 75 -1.15 15.12 -7.61
N PHE A 76 -2.13 14.38 -7.08
CA PHE A 76 -2.19 12.92 -7.25
C PHE A 76 -2.49 12.53 -8.71
N PHE A 77 -3.37 13.24 -9.38
CA PHE A 77 -3.70 13.01 -10.79
C PHE A 77 -2.48 13.25 -11.69
N ASN A 78 -1.80 14.37 -11.51
CA ASN A 78 -0.60 14.76 -12.27
C ASN A 78 0.67 14.01 -11.82
N LYS A 79 0.56 13.12 -10.81
CA LYS A 79 1.67 12.33 -10.25
C LYS A 79 2.84 13.17 -9.74
N THR A 80 2.59 14.39 -9.28
CA THR A 80 3.61 15.28 -8.70
C THR A 80 3.91 14.97 -7.23
N THR A 81 3.07 14.18 -6.58
CA THR A 81 3.27 13.72 -5.19
C THR A 81 4.42 12.70 -5.12
N LYS A 82 5.37 12.93 -4.21
CA LYS A 82 6.48 12.00 -3.96
C LYS A 82 6.07 11.02 -2.86
N ARG A 83 5.73 9.78 -3.24
CA ARG A 83 5.29 8.73 -2.33
C ARG A 83 6.40 7.72 -2.11
N ARG A 84 6.84 7.58 -0.86
CA ARG A 84 7.87 6.62 -0.45
C ARG A 84 7.27 5.64 0.53
N TYR A 85 7.57 4.36 0.33
CA TYR A 85 7.17 3.26 1.18
C TYR A 85 8.40 2.46 1.58
N ARG A 86 8.36 1.84 2.74
CA ARG A 86 9.31 0.80 3.12
C ARG A 86 8.60 -0.53 3.14
N ALA A 87 9.23 -1.56 2.58
CA ALA A 87 8.73 -2.90 2.56
C ALA A 87 9.84 -3.87 2.98
N LEU A 88 9.51 -4.79 3.88
CA LEU A 88 10.36 -5.93 4.19
C LEU A 88 9.92 -7.07 3.26
N VAL A 89 10.84 -7.65 2.50
CA VAL A 89 10.54 -8.70 1.53
C VAL A 89 11.36 -9.95 1.80
N TRP A 90 10.83 -11.12 1.45
CA TRP A 90 11.53 -12.38 1.54
C TRP A 90 12.65 -12.49 0.51
N GLY A 91 13.77 -13.05 0.96
CA GLY A 91 14.96 -13.31 0.15
C GLY A 91 15.90 -12.11 0.06
N VAL A 92 17.04 -12.36 -0.58
CA VAL A 92 18.05 -11.34 -0.86
C VAL A 92 17.73 -10.73 -2.22
N VAL A 93 17.43 -9.43 -2.24
CA VAL A 93 17.32 -8.66 -3.49
C VAL A 93 18.72 -8.32 -3.95
N GLU A 94 19.17 -8.96 -5.04
CA GLU A 94 20.57 -8.86 -5.50
C GLU A 94 20.95 -7.46 -5.98
N GLN A 95 20.07 -6.84 -6.76
CA GLN A 95 20.31 -5.50 -7.31
C GLN A 95 20.01 -4.43 -6.27
N ASP A 96 20.91 -3.46 -6.09
CA ASP A 96 20.75 -2.39 -5.12
C ASP A 96 19.57 -1.48 -5.41
N GLU A 97 19.22 -1.31 -6.67
CA GLU A 97 18.06 -0.54 -7.11
C GLU A 97 17.49 -1.11 -8.42
N GLY A 98 16.25 -0.80 -8.70
CA GLY A 98 15.61 -1.23 -9.94
C GLY A 98 14.25 -0.59 -10.16
N THR A 99 13.70 -0.85 -11.34
CA THR A 99 12.38 -0.40 -11.75
C THR A 99 11.55 -1.59 -12.19
N ILE A 100 10.37 -1.75 -11.59
CA ILE A 100 9.39 -2.78 -11.94
C ILE A 100 8.27 -2.11 -12.73
N VAL A 101 8.10 -2.55 -13.97
CA VAL A 101 7.07 -2.06 -14.88
C VAL A 101 6.15 -3.22 -15.26
N GLY A 102 4.84 -3.00 -15.19
CA GLY A 102 3.88 -4.01 -15.62
C GLY A 102 2.44 -3.53 -15.45
N ASN A 103 1.53 -4.12 -16.23
CA ASN A 103 0.11 -3.85 -16.06
C ASN A 103 -0.46 -4.70 -14.93
N ILE A 104 -1.17 -4.06 -14.00
CA ILE A 104 -1.79 -4.74 -12.86
C ILE A 104 -3.30 -4.88 -13.10
N ALA A 105 -3.79 -6.11 -12.98
CA ALA A 105 -5.21 -6.44 -13.01
C ALA A 105 -5.56 -7.48 -11.94
N ARG A 106 -6.86 -7.82 -11.83
CA ARG A 106 -7.32 -8.94 -11.01
C ARG A 106 -6.71 -10.23 -11.51
N ASN A 107 -6.15 -11.03 -10.58
CA ASN A 107 -5.62 -12.34 -10.91
C ASN A 107 -6.75 -13.25 -11.42
N PRO A 108 -6.67 -13.81 -12.64
CA PRO A 108 -7.72 -14.66 -13.18
C PRO A 108 -7.91 -15.97 -12.40
N LYS A 109 -6.86 -16.44 -11.72
CA LYS A 109 -6.89 -17.68 -10.92
C LYS A 109 -7.37 -17.46 -9.48
N ASP A 110 -7.17 -16.26 -8.94
CA ASP A 110 -7.62 -15.88 -7.60
C ASP A 110 -8.06 -14.41 -7.61
N ARG A 111 -9.36 -14.19 -7.71
CA ARG A 111 -9.96 -12.85 -7.80
C ARG A 111 -9.76 -11.98 -6.54
N MET A 112 -9.31 -12.55 -5.43
CA MET A 112 -8.95 -11.80 -4.23
C MET A 112 -7.58 -11.14 -4.34
N GLN A 113 -6.74 -11.60 -5.27
CA GLN A 113 -5.42 -11.06 -5.56
C GLN A 113 -5.42 -10.18 -6.81
N MET A 114 -4.40 -9.33 -6.88
CA MET A 114 -3.97 -8.65 -8.10
C MET A 114 -2.74 -9.36 -8.67
N ALA A 115 -2.48 -9.21 -9.95
CA ALA A 115 -1.29 -9.78 -10.59
C ALA A 115 -0.75 -8.84 -11.67
N VAL A 116 0.54 -8.96 -11.97
CA VAL A 116 1.11 -8.40 -13.20
C VAL A 116 0.68 -9.27 -14.36
N MET A 117 0.11 -8.65 -15.36
CA MET A 117 -0.41 -9.34 -16.54
C MET A 117 0.67 -9.49 -17.61
N SER A 118 0.75 -10.67 -18.22
CA SER A 118 1.63 -10.92 -19.36
C SER A 118 1.13 -10.28 -20.66
N ASP A 119 -0.19 -10.14 -20.79
CA ASP A 119 -0.82 -9.44 -21.91
C ASP A 119 -0.78 -7.93 -21.65
N PRO A 120 -0.06 -7.14 -22.50
CA PRO A 120 0.07 -5.69 -22.32
C PRO A 120 -1.25 -4.92 -22.55
N THR A 121 -2.27 -5.55 -23.09
CA THR A 121 -3.61 -4.94 -23.29
C THR A 121 -4.51 -5.07 -22.08
N VAL A 122 -4.15 -5.94 -21.12
CA VAL A 122 -4.93 -6.22 -19.92
C VAL A 122 -4.35 -5.48 -18.71
N GLY A 123 -5.25 -4.87 -17.92
CA GLY A 123 -4.89 -4.20 -16.68
C GLY A 123 -4.52 -2.74 -16.84
N LYS A 124 -3.96 -2.17 -15.76
CA LYS A 124 -3.57 -0.76 -15.70
C LYS A 124 -2.08 -0.64 -15.52
N HIS A 125 -1.45 0.14 -16.36
CA HIS A 125 0.00 0.42 -16.29
C HIS A 125 0.42 0.84 -14.88
N ALA A 126 1.50 0.23 -14.38
CA ALA A 126 2.07 0.49 -13.07
C ALA A 126 3.59 0.53 -13.13
N VAL A 127 4.19 1.45 -12.37
CA VAL A 127 5.64 1.63 -12.25
C VAL A 127 5.99 1.79 -10.78
N THR A 128 6.93 0.96 -10.31
CA THR A 128 7.52 1.03 -8.96
C THR A 128 9.04 1.04 -9.09
N HIS A 129 9.67 2.09 -8.59
CA HIS A 129 11.12 2.10 -8.38
C HIS A 129 11.42 1.55 -7.00
N TYR A 130 12.47 0.75 -6.85
CA TYR A 130 12.92 0.31 -5.54
C TYR A 130 14.41 0.56 -5.35
N ARG A 131 14.81 0.70 -4.10
CA ARG A 131 16.19 0.74 -3.64
C ARG A 131 16.33 -0.12 -2.40
N VAL A 132 17.33 -0.98 -2.37
CA VAL A 132 17.69 -1.76 -1.20
C VAL A 132 18.24 -0.81 -0.12
N LEU A 133 17.67 -0.89 1.08
CA LEU A 133 18.15 -0.18 2.25
C LEU A 133 19.06 -1.08 3.09
N GLU A 134 18.66 -2.34 3.26
CA GLU A 134 19.43 -3.28 4.09
C GLU A 134 19.10 -4.72 3.69
N ARG A 135 20.13 -5.59 3.65
CA ARG A 135 20.00 -7.05 3.46
C ARG A 135 20.22 -7.73 4.79
N LEU A 136 19.20 -8.45 5.27
CA LEU A 136 19.16 -9.06 6.60
C LEU A 136 19.25 -10.60 6.53
N GLY A 137 19.95 -11.12 5.53
CA GLY A 137 20.14 -12.56 5.29
C GLY A 137 18.93 -13.19 4.60
N TYR A 138 17.85 -13.49 5.31
CA TYR A 138 16.64 -14.13 4.75
C TYR A 138 15.60 -13.14 4.26
N VAL A 139 15.73 -11.87 4.58
CA VAL A 139 14.83 -10.80 4.16
C VAL A 139 15.64 -9.57 3.74
N THR A 140 15.02 -8.71 2.95
CA THR A 140 15.61 -7.45 2.50
C THR A 140 14.65 -6.31 2.80
N LEU A 141 15.14 -5.24 3.40
CA LEU A 141 14.41 -3.99 3.55
C LEU A 141 14.61 -3.13 2.31
N VAL A 142 13.52 -2.79 1.64
CA VAL A 142 13.53 -1.95 0.43
C VAL A 142 12.72 -0.67 0.63
N GLU A 143 13.18 0.42 0.02
CA GLU A 143 12.37 1.62 -0.20
C GLU A 143 11.72 1.52 -1.58
N CYS A 144 10.42 1.77 -1.66
CA CYS A 144 9.67 1.80 -2.90
C CYS A 144 9.16 3.22 -3.18
N ILE A 145 9.40 3.71 -4.40
CA ILE A 145 8.91 5.01 -4.89
C ILE A 145 7.92 4.74 -6.00
N LEU A 146 6.71 5.31 -5.89
CA LEU A 146 5.61 5.01 -6.78
C LEU A 146 5.36 6.15 -7.78
N GLU A 147 5.42 5.86 -9.09
CA GLU A 147 4.85 6.74 -10.12
C GLU A 147 3.33 6.58 -10.22
N THR A 148 2.84 5.37 -10.02
CA THR A 148 1.42 5.01 -10.07
C THR A 148 0.95 4.48 -8.72
N GLY A 149 -0.37 4.44 -8.48
CA GLY A 149 -0.96 3.95 -7.23
C GLY A 149 -2.05 2.90 -7.50
N ARG A 150 -1.68 1.73 -8.03
CA ARG A 150 -2.64 0.63 -8.28
C ARG A 150 -2.85 -0.17 -7.01
N THR A 151 -4.01 -0.80 -6.92
CA THR A 151 -4.36 -1.67 -5.79
C THR A 151 -3.25 -2.72 -5.58
N HIS A 152 -2.74 -2.83 -4.35
CA HIS A 152 -1.69 -3.77 -3.94
C HIS A 152 -0.38 -3.64 -4.76
N GLN A 153 -0.09 -2.48 -5.35
CA GLN A 153 0.96 -2.34 -6.37
C GLN A 153 2.33 -2.84 -5.89
N ILE A 154 2.81 -2.39 -4.73
CA ILE A 154 4.13 -2.82 -4.19
C ILE A 154 4.13 -4.32 -3.94
N ARG A 155 3.06 -4.85 -3.33
CA ARG A 155 2.91 -6.27 -3.02
C ARG A 155 2.99 -7.15 -4.26
N VAL A 156 2.28 -6.75 -5.32
CA VAL A 156 2.21 -7.45 -6.60
C VAL A 156 3.53 -7.34 -7.37
N HIS A 157 4.12 -6.16 -7.43
CA HIS A 157 5.39 -5.92 -8.12
C HIS A 157 6.56 -6.67 -7.45
N MET A 158 6.66 -6.61 -6.13
CA MET A 158 7.70 -7.36 -5.41
C MET A 158 7.51 -8.87 -5.56
N LYS A 159 6.28 -9.38 -5.48
CA LYS A 159 5.98 -10.79 -5.79
C LYS A 159 6.38 -11.16 -7.21
N HIS A 160 6.12 -10.29 -8.19
CA HIS A 160 6.43 -10.52 -9.60
C HIS A 160 7.93 -10.73 -9.84
N ILE A 161 8.79 -10.04 -9.11
CA ILE A 161 10.24 -10.22 -9.17
C ILE A 161 10.77 -11.27 -8.18
N GLY A 162 9.88 -12.07 -7.56
CA GLY A 162 10.26 -13.20 -6.70
C GLY A 162 10.46 -12.85 -5.21
N HIS A 163 10.13 -11.65 -4.78
CA HIS A 163 10.33 -11.15 -3.41
C HIS A 163 9.00 -10.76 -2.74
N VAL A 164 8.24 -11.75 -2.26
CA VAL A 164 6.97 -11.50 -1.56
C VAL A 164 7.23 -10.69 -0.28
N LEU A 165 6.32 -9.77 0.07
CA LEU A 165 6.41 -9.03 1.32
C LEU A 165 6.32 -9.98 2.52
N PHE A 166 7.16 -9.72 3.52
CA PHE A 166 7.16 -10.44 4.79
C PHE A 166 5.80 -10.28 5.48
N ASN A 167 5.25 -11.36 6.00
CA ASN A 167 3.94 -11.42 6.65
C ASN A 167 2.75 -10.99 5.75
N ASP A 168 2.87 -11.11 4.43
CA ASP A 168 1.76 -10.83 3.52
C ASP A 168 0.93 -12.10 3.29
N GLU A 169 -0.09 -12.31 4.13
CA GLU A 169 -0.96 -13.49 4.08
C GLU A 169 -1.55 -13.71 2.68
N ARG A 170 -2.07 -12.64 2.07
CA ARG A 170 -2.77 -12.71 0.77
C ARG A 170 -1.87 -13.13 -0.39
N TYR A 171 -0.59 -12.77 -0.33
CA TYR A 171 0.36 -13.04 -1.41
C TYR A 171 1.36 -14.16 -1.09
N GLY A 172 1.19 -14.84 0.05
CA GLY A 172 1.98 -16.01 0.45
C GLY A 172 3.28 -15.68 1.20
N GLY A 173 3.36 -14.50 1.81
CA GLY A 173 4.52 -14.09 2.63
C GLY A 173 4.36 -14.33 4.12
N HIS A 174 3.22 -14.87 4.56
CA HIS A 174 2.94 -15.24 5.94
C HIS A 174 3.64 -16.55 6.36
N GLU A 175 4.09 -17.35 5.42
CA GLU A 175 4.90 -18.54 5.70
C GLU A 175 6.38 -18.18 5.75
N ILE A 176 7.16 -18.98 6.51
CA ILE A 176 8.62 -18.83 6.56
C ILE A 176 9.21 -19.40 5.27
N LEU A 177 9.49 -18.52 4.31
CA LEU A 177 9.97 -18.90 2.99
C LEU A 177 11.47 -19.18 2.93
N LYS A 178 12.25 -18.67 3.89
CA LYS A 178 13.72 -18.80 3.96
C LYS A 178 14.16 -19.11 5.39
N GLY A 179 15.30 -19.78 5.54
CA GLY A 179 15.89 -20.06 6.87
C GLY A 179 15.16 -21.16 7.66
N THR A 180 14.40 -22.02 7.00
CA THR A 180 13.55 -23.05 7.64
C THR A 180 14.32 -24.11 8.43
N HIS A 181 15.63 -24.22 8.27
CA HIS A 181 16.48 -25.20 8.97
C HIS A 181 16.85 -24.80 10.41
N PHE A 182 16.67 -23.53 10.77
CA PHE A 182 17.07 -23.02 12.08
C PHE A 182 15.87 -22.84 13.01
N SER A 183 15.75 -23.68 14.03
CA SER A 183 14.60 -23.67 14.97
C SER A 183 14.44 -22.35 15.71
N LYS A 184 15.54 -21.74 16.19
CA LYS A 184 15.51 -20.43 16.86
C LYS A 184 15.03 -19.32 15.92
N TYR A 185 15.42 -19.36 14.65
CA TYR A 185 14.96 -18.41 13.66
C TYR A 185 13.47 -18.57 13.37
N LYS A 186 12.99 -19.81 13.22
CA LYS A 186 11.55 -20.08 13.07
C LYS A 186 10.73 -19.51 14.23
N GLN A 187 11.18 -19.77 15.47
CA GLN A 187 10.51 -19.24 16.65
C GLN A 187 10.49 -17.72 16.66
N PHE A 188 11.61 -17.08 16.33
CA PHE A 188 11.69 -15.61 16.20
C PHE A 188 10.70 -15.08 15.17
N VAL A 189 10.69 -15.65 13.96
CA VAL A 189 9.80 -15.20 12.88
C VAL A 189 8.32 -15.42 13.23
N ASN A 190 7.98 -16.56 13.82
CA ASN A 190 6.60 -16.82 14.26
C ASN A 190 6.10 -15.82 15.33
N ASN A 191 7.01 -15.27 16.12
CA ASN A 191 6.67 -14.21 17.07
C ASN A 191 6.49 -12.84 16.40
N CYS A 192 6.95 -12.68 15.14
CA CYS A 192 6.76 -11.46 14.34
C CYS A 192 5.43 -11.48 13.53
N PHE A 193 4.84 -12.64 13.32
CA PHE A 193 3.56 -12.83 12.62
C PHE A 193 2.38 -12.67 13.58
#